data_349c9bf81ecd6cd00172aa2581388042
#
_entry.id   349c9bf81ecd6cd00172aa2581388042
#
_cell.length_a   1.000
_cell.length_b   1.000
_cell.length_c   1.000
_cell.angle_alpha   90.00
_cell.angle_beta   90.00
_cell.angle_gamma   90.00
#
_symmetry.space_group_name_H-M   'P 1'
#
loop_
_entity.id
_entity.type
_entity.pdbx_description
1 polymer ?
#
loop_
_entity_poly.entity_id
_entity_poly.type
_entity_poly.pdbx_seq_one_letter_code
_entity_poly.pdbx_strand_id
1 'polypeptide(L)'
;MLAALISIPPNVGYAAVFGLIAIETMGIPVPGETALIAAALLAHDGQMDIVALVALAAAAAIIGDNVGFAIGRHGGRRLLLRPGPFLPQRERVIELGEPFFAKHGPKAVFLGRWVSGLRIASAWLAGINGMSWPVFLVWNALGGILWACAVGFGVYLLGDVAEKILTVAGPAAAALFVVLVIGVLYVRHRRRSHSG
;
A
#
# COMPACT_ATOMS: atom_id res chain seq x y z
N MET A 1 11.73 -25.05 3.65
CA MET A 1 13.09 -24.86 3.08
C MET A 1 13.47 -23.40 2.86
N LEU A 2 12.54 -22.50 2.60
CA LEU A 2 12.79 -21.03 2.57
C LEU A 2 13.01 -20.42 3.97
N ALA A 3 12.37 -20.94 5.00
CA ALA A 3 12.48 -20.47 6.38
C ALA A 3 13.88 -20.58 7.01
N ALA A 4 14.74 -21.44 6.47
CA ALA A 4 16.09 -21.66 6.97
C ALA A 4 17.15 -20.66 6.44
N LEU A 5 16.77 -19.79 5.50
CA LEU A 5 17.72 -18.88 4.83
C LEU A 5 17.70 -17.43 5.36
N ILE A 6 16.70 -17.05 6.15
CA ILE A 6 16.63 -15.67 6.68
C ILE A 6 16.13 -15.74 8.12
N SER A 7 17.03 -15.94 9.07
CA SER A 7 16.75 -15.69 10.50
C SER A 7 16.72 -14.19 10.76
N ILE A 8 15.64 -13.53 10.30
CA ILE A 8 15.42 -12.12 10.65
C ILE A 8 14.94 -12.09 12.10
N PRO A 9 15.63 -11.40 13.01
CA PRO A 9 15.14 -11.24 14.37
C PRO A 9 13.71 -10.68 14.34
N PRO A 10 12.76 -11.22 15.12
CA PRO A 10 11.35 -10.77 15.08
C PRO A 10 11.20 -9.25 15.20
N ASN A 11 12.04 -8.60 16.02
CA ASN A 11 12.04 -7.15 16.20
C ASN A 11 12.31 -6.39 14.90
N VAL A 12 13.23 -6.89 14.07
CA VAL A 12 13.54 -6.29 12.76
C VAL A 12 12.40 -6.52 11.79
N GLY A 13 11.76 -7.70 11.83
CA GLY A 13 10.58 -8.02 11.04
C GLY A 13 9.42 -7.07 11.33
N TYR A 14 9.07 -6.87 12.59
CA TYR A 14 8.01 -5.92 12.99
C TYR A 14 8.33 -4.48 12.58
N ALA A 15 9.57 -4.01 12.79
CA ALA A 15 9.98 -2.66 12.42
C ALA A 15 9.94 -2.45 10.90
N ALA A 16 10.36 -3.45 10.11
CA ALA A 16 10.32 -3.39 8.65
C ALA A 16 8.87 -3.32 8.13
N VAL A 17 7.97 -4.17 8.66
CA VAL A 17 6.54 -4.15 8.30
C VAL A 17 5.92 -2.80 8.64
N PHE A 18 6.14 -2.29 9.85
CA PHE A 18 5.65 -0.99 10.27
C PHE A 18 6.12 0.12 9.32
N GLY A 19 7.43 0.21 9.08
CA GLY A 19 8.03 1.24 8.25
C GLY A 19 7.53 1.19 6.81
N LEU A 20 7.49 -0.01 6.20
CA LEU A 20 7.03 -0.17 4.82
C LEU A 20 5.55 0.19 4.67
N ILE A 21 4.67 -0.27 5.57
CA ILE A 21 3.24 0.07 5.53
C ILE A 21 3.04 1.57 5.75
N ALA A 22 3.71 2.17 6.75
CA ALA A 22 3.58 3.60 7.02
C ALA A 22 4.01 4.45 5.82
N ILE A 23 5.13 4.11 5.18
CA ILE A 23 5.64 4.81 3.99
C ILE A 23 4.69 4.62 2.80
N GLU A 24 4.18 3.40 2.57
CA GLU A 24 3.23 3.12 1.50
C GLU A 24 1.96 3.96 1.65
N THR A 25 1.40 3.99 2.85
CA THR A 25 0.15 4.70 3.12
C THR A 25 0.34 6.23 3.15
N MET A 26 1.55 6.73 3.38
CA MET A 26 1.89 8.14 3.14
C MET A 26 1.75 8.56 1.67
N GLY A 27 1.71 7.62 0.73
CA GLY A 27 1.61 7.89 -0.70
C GLY A 27 2.87 7.55 -1.50
N ILE A 28 3.86 6.87 -0.91
CA ILE A 28 5.08 6.42 -1.58
C ILE A 28 4.88 4.95 -1.98
N PRO A 29 5.00 4.58 -3.27
CA PRO A 29 4.78 3.22 -3.72
C PRO A 29 5.93 2.30 -3.28
N VAL A 30 5.80 1.70 -2.11
CA VAL A 30 6.69 0.68 -1.56
C VAL A 30 5.89 -0.59 -1.26
N PRO A 31 6.49 -1.78 -1.20
CA PRO A 31 5.77 -3.05 -1.06
C PRO A 31 5.35 -3.36 0.39
N GLY A 32 4.61 -2.46 1.06
CA GLY A 32 4.17 -2.64 2.45
C GLY A 32 3.18 -3.78 2.61
N GLU A 33 2.22 -3.93 1.69
CA GLU A 33 1.28 -5.06 1.70
C GLU A 33 2.00 -6.40 1.52
N THR A 34 2.99 -6.47 0.63
CA THR A 34 3.80 -7.68 0.44
C THR A 34 4.58 -8.02 1.71
N ALA A 35 5.08 -7.01 2.42
CA ALA A 35 5.76 -7.22 3.70
C ALA A 35 4.81 -7.77 4.77
N LEU A 36 3.56 -7.28 4.83
CA LEU A 36 2.53 -7.83 5.73
C LEU A 36 2.20 -9.28 5.41
N ILE A 37 2.03 -9.61 4.12
CA ILE A 37 1.77 -10.98 3.65
C ILE A 37 2.91 -11.90 4.05
N ALA A 38 4.16 -11.52 3.78
CA ALA A 38 5.34 -12.32 4.15
C ALA A 38 5.44 -12.52 5.67
N ALA A 39 5.21 -11.47 6.47
CA ALA A 39 5.24 -11.56 7.92
C ALA A 39 4.07 -12.41 8.49
N ALA A 40 2.90 -12.37 7.85
CA ALA A 40 1.76 -13.21 8.24
C ALA A 40 2.02 -14.71 7.98
N LEU A 41 2.77 -15.06 6.93
CA LEU A 41 3.26 -16.42 6.70
C LEU A 41 4.28 -16.84 7.77
N LEU A 42 5.23 -15.96 8.13
CA LEU A 42 6.15 -16.22 9.25
C LEU A 42 5.40 -16.39 10.57
N ALA A 43 4.29 -15.67 10.77
CA ALA A 43 3.44 -15.85 11.94
C ALA A 43 2.69 -17.21 11.89
N HIS A 44 2.25 -17.66 10.71
CA HIS A 44 1.67 -19.00 10.52
C HIS A 44 2.65 -20.10 10.92
N ASP A 45 3.94 -19.95 10.58
CA ASP A 45 5.03 -20.85 10.97
C ASP A 45 5.47 -20.71 12.46
N GLY A 46 4.76 -19.89 13.25
CA GLY A 46 5.05 -19.68 14.67
C GLY A 46 6.27 -18.80 14.98
N GLN A 47 6.82 -18.11 13.97
CA GLN A 47 8.01 -17.24 14.13
C GLN A 47 7.64 -15.82 14.59
N MET A 48 6.38 -15.41 14.43
CA MET A 48 5.87 -14.09 14.82
C MET A 48 4.49 -14.24 15.47
N ASP A 49 4.12 -13.30 16.34
CA ASP A 49 2.76 -13.21 16.87
C ASP A 49 1.85 -12.47 15.89
N ILE A 50 0.78 -13.13 15.45
CA ILE A 50 -0.14 -12.58 14.44
C ILE A 50 -0.95 -11.40 14.99
N VAL A 51 -1.32 -11.40 16.27
CA VAL A 51 -2.11 -10.32 16.87
C VAL A 51 -1.27 -9.06 16.97
N ALA A 52 -0.02 -9.18 17.44
CA ALA A 52 0.92 -8.08 17.48
C ALA A 52 1.21 -7.54 16.06
N LEU A 53 1.39 -8.42 15.08
CA LEU A 53 1.62 -8.05 13.68
C LEU A 53 0.45 -7.24 13.10
N VAL A 54 -0.79 -7.73 13.27
CA VAL A 54 -1.99 -7.07 12.75
C VAL A 54 -2.22 -5.72 13.45
N ALA A 55 -2.04 -5.66 14.76
CA ALA A 55 -2.17 -4.40 15.51
C ALA A 55 -1.15 -3.36 15.04
N LEU A 56 0.09 -3.78 14.83
CA LEU A 56 1.17 -2.94 14.36
C LEU A 56 0.95 -2.48 12.90
N ALA A 57 0.46 -3.36 12.03
CA ALA A 57 0.11 -3.03 10.65
C ALA A 57 -1.04 -2.01 10.57
N ALA A 58 -2.08 -2.19 11.42
CA ALA A 58 -3.18 -1.24 11.54
C ALA A 58 -2.69 0.14 12.01
N ALA A 59 -1.85 0.18 13.06
CA ALA A 59 -1.26 1.41 13.57
C ALA A 59 -0.40 2.11 12.50
N ALA A 60 0.45 1.37 11.79
CA ALA A 60 1.28 1.90 10.71
C ALA A 60 0.43 2.52 9.59
N ALA A 61 -0.62 1.81 9.18
CA ALA A 61 -1.54 2.29 8.14
C ALA A 61 -2.27 3.56 8.57
N ILE A 62 -2.79 3.61 9.81
CA ILE A 62 -3.48 4.78 10.34
C ILE A 62 -2.54 5.98 10.42
N ILE A 63 -1.33 5.79 10.94
CA ILE A 63 -0.33 6.86 11.09
C ILE A 63 0.13 7.37 9.72
N GLY A 64 0.47 6.49 8.79
CA GLY A 64 0.91 6.87 7.45
C GLY A 64 -0.16 7.65 6.69
N ASP A 65 -1.42 7.21 6.73
CA ASP A 65 -2.53 7.95 6.12
C ASP A 65 -2.77 9.31 6.77
N ASN A 66 -2.58 9.45 8.09
CA ASN A 66 -2.68 10.75 8.76
C ASN A 66 -1.62 11.74 8.24
N VAL A 67 -0.41 11.26 7.97
CA VAL A 67 0.63 12.08 7.32
C VAL A 67 0.21 12.43 5.89
N GLY A 68 -0.28 11.46 5.12
CA GLY A 68 -0.82 11.68 3.77
C GLY A 68 -1.95 12.72 3.76
N PHE A 69 -2.90 12.61 4.70
CA PHE A 69 -3.98 13.58 4.89
C PHE A 69 -3.44 15.00 5.20
N ALA A 70 -2.47 15.11 6.11
CA ALA A 70 -1.85 16.39 6.45
C ALA A 70 -1.14 17.03 5.25
N ILE A 71 -0.42 16.22 4.47
CA ILE A 71 0.22 16.68 3.22
C ILE A 71 -0.85 17.17 2.23
N GLY A 72 -1.93 16.40 2.03
CA GLY A 72 -3.05 16.80 1.17
C GLY A 72 -3.71 18.10 1.64
N ARG A 73 -3.92 18.24 2.94
CA ARG A 73 -4.57 19.42 3.55
C ARG A 73 -3.76 20.71 3.42
N HIS A 74 -2.45 20.64 3.65
CA HIS A 74 -1.57 21.81 3.64
C HIS A 74 -0.94 22.05 2.26
N GLY A 75 -0.59 20.98 1.53
CA GLY A 75 0.02 21.06 0.20
C GLY A 75 -1.00 21.28 -0.92
N GLY A 76 -2.21 20.79 -0.71
CA GLY A 76 -3.31 20.90 -1.65
C GLY A 76 -3.03 20.30 -3.02
N ARG A 77 -3.91 20.60 -3.97
CA ARG A 77 -3.81 20.16 -5.37
C ARG A 77 -2.51 20.62 -6.06
N ARG A 78 -1.97 21.78 -5.65
CA ARG A 78 -0.73 22.34 -6.23
C ARG A 78 0.49 21.45 -5.99
N LEU A 79 0.58 20.79 -4.83
CA LEU A 79 1.69 19.89 -4.52
C LEU A 79 1.61 18.61 -5.37
N LEU A 80 0.42 18.06 -5.55
CA LEU A 80 0.21 16.86 -6.37
C LEU A 80 0.48 17.12 -7.86
N LEU A 81 0.14 18.30 -8.36
CA LEU A 81 0.31 18.68 -9.76
C LEU A 81 1.69 19.30 -10.05
N ARG A 82 2.62 19.32 -9.09
CA ARG A 82 3.98 19.77 -9.36
C ARG A 82 4.64 18.90 -10.42
N PRO A 83 5.35 19.50 -11.41
CA PRO A 83 6.13 18.75 -12.37
C PRO A 83 7.12 17.83 -11.67
N GLY A 84 7.18 16.56 -12.10
CA GLY A 84 8.07 15.58 -11.50
C GLY A 84 7.71 14.15 -11.88
N PRO A 85 8.46 13.16 -11.36
CA PRO A 85 8.17 11.77 -11.60
C PRO A 85 6.75 11.44 -11.14
N PHE A 86 6.05 10.55 -11.89
CA PHE A 86 4.69 10.11 -11.60
C PHE A 86 3.59 11.19 -11.72
N LEU A 87 3.83 12.33 -12.38
CA LEU A 87 2.80 13.35 -12.60
C LEU A 87 1.54 12.77 -13.28
N PRO A 88 1.64 11.99 -14.40
CA PRO A 88 0.45 11.43 -15.06
C PRO A 88 -0.36 10.50 -14.15
N GLN A 89 0.31 9.75 -13.28
CA GLN A 89 -0.36 8.87 -12.30
C GLN A 89 -1.11 9.70 -11.25
N ARG A 90 -0.51 10.80 -10.78
CA ARG A 90 -1.13 11.69 -9.80
C ARG A 90 -2.32 12.44 -10.37
N GLU A 91 -2.25 12.89 -11.63
CA GLU A 91 -3.37 13.49 -12.35
C GLU A 91 -4.53 12.51 -12.46
N ARG A 92 -4.24 11.28 -12.90
CA ARG A 92 -5.28 10.24 -13.01
C ARG A 92 -5.93 9.88 -11.67
N VAL A 93 -5.16 9.90 -10.60
CA VAL A 93 -5.68 9.68 -9.24
C VAL A 93 -6.65 10.79 -8.83
N ILE A 94 -6.36 12.05 -9.16
CA ILE A 94 -7.26 13.18 -8.90
C ILE A 94 -8.53 13.03 -9.75
N GLU A 95 -8.40 12.78 -11.05
CA GLU A 95 -9.54 12.60 -11.97
C GLU A 95 -10.51 11.51 -11.54
N LEU A 96 -10.00 10.38 -11.08
CA LEU A 96 -10.82 9.25 -10.61
C LEU A 96 -11.31 9.44 -9.18
N GLY A 97 -10.51 10.07 -8.35
CA GLY A 97 -10.77 10.21 -6.93
C GLY A 97 -11.78 11.30 -6.59
N GLU A 98 -11.71 12.46 -7.24
CA GLU A 98 -12.64 13.56 -6.96
C GLU A 98 -14.13 13.16 -7.18
N PRO A 99 -14.52 12.54 -8.30
CA PRO A 99 -15.91 12.05 -8.48
C PRO A 99 -16.28 10.96 -7.47
N PHE A 100 -15.33 10.10 -7.12
CA PHE A 100 -15.56 9.06 -6.13
C PHE A 100 -15.82 9.64 -4.73
N PHE A 101 -15.05 10.66 -4.33
CA PHE A 101 -15.26 11.39 -3.07
C PHE A 101 -16.56 12.21 -3.08
N ALA A 102 -16.89 12.84 -4.20
CA ALA A 102 -18.15 13.56 -4.37
C ALA A 102 -19.37 12.64 -4.20
N LYS A 103 -19.29 11.41 -4.72
CA LYS A 103 -20.36 10.41 -4.64
C LYS A 103 -20.50 9.78 -3.26
N HIS A 104 -19.39 9.45 -2.60
CA HIS A 104 -19.40 8.63 -1.38
C HIS A 104 -19.13 9.43 -0.10
N GLY A 105 -18.75 10.72 -0.22
CA GLY A 105 -18.43 11.58 0.92
C GLY A 105 -17.33 10.98 1.80
N PRO A 106 -17.45 11.08 3.14
CA PRO A 106 -16.44 10.56 4.06
C PRO A 106 -16.17 9.05 3.97
N LYS A 107 -17.17 8.27 3.55
CA LYS A 107 -17.03 6.81 3.33
C LYS A 107 -16.02 6.48 2.23
N ALA A 108 -15.71 7.44 1.35
CA ALA A 108 -14.71 7.27 0.30
C ALA A 108 -13.33 6.93 0.84
N VAL A 109 -12.98 7.39 2.05
CA VAL A 109 -11.71 7.04 2.73
C VAL A 109 -11.66 5.53 2.99
N PHE A 110 -12.72 4.97 3.56
CA PHE A 110 -12.83 3.54 3.83
C PHE A 110 -12.89 2.72 2.53
N LEU A 111 -13.79 3.09 1.61
CA LEU A 111 -14.01 2.36 0.37
C LEU A 111 -12.79 2.45 -0.56
N GLY A 112 -12.12 3.60 -0.60
CA GLY A 112 -10.93 3.82 -1.41
C GLY A 112 -9.79 2.87 -1.06
N ARG A 113 -9.73 2.38 0.18
CA ARG A 113 -8.72 1.42 0.62
C ARG A 113 -8.81 0.07 -0.10
N TRP A 114 -10.01 -0.30 -0.56
CA TRP A 114 -10.29 -1.54 -1.28
C TRP A 114 -10.15 -1.40 -2.80
N VAL A 115 -9.92 -0.19 -3.29
CA VAL A 115 -9.76 0.08 -4.72
C VAL A 115 -8.28 0.34 -5.01
N SER A 116 -7.68 -0.51 -5.85
CA SER A 116 -6.29 -0.36 -6.26
C SER A 116 -6.04 1.03 -6.87
N GLY A 117 -5.01 1.72 -6.41
CA GLY A 117 -4.68 3.09 -6.81
C GLY A 117 -5.37 4.18 -5.99
N LEU A 118 -6.64 4.03 -5.58
CA LEU A 118 -7.28 4.97 -4.65
C LEU A 118 -6.80 4.78 -3.21
N ARG A 119 -6.37 3.57 -2.85
CA ARG A 119 -5.84 3.27 -1.51
C ARG A 119 -4.73 4.22 -1.09
N ILE A 120 -3.73 4.41 -1.95
CA ILE A 120 -2.58 5.26 -1.67
C ILE A 120 -2.96 6.76 -1.65
N ALA A 121 -3.97 7.14 -2.44
CA ALA A 121 -4.33 8.52 -2.64
C ALA A 121 -5.52 8.99 -1.81
N SER A 122 -6.30 8.08 -1.21
CA SER A 122 -7.52 8.43 -0.48
C SER A 122 -7.29 9.42 0.67
N ALA A 123 -6.18 9.28 1.40
CA ALA A 123 -5.82 10.18 2.47
C ALA A 123 -5.49 11.60 1.96
N TRP A 124 -4.72 11.69 0.87
CA TRP A 124 -4.40 12.97 0.23
C TRP A 124 -5.65 13.65 -0.31
N LEU A 125 -6.51 12.88 -1.00
CA LEU A 125 -7.76 13.41 -1.55
C LEU A 125 -8.71 13.90 -0.44
N ALA A 126 -8.80 13.19 0.67
CA ALA A 126 -9.57 13.63 1.82
C ALA A 126 -9.06 14.96 2.36
N GLY A 127 -7.74 15.13 2.46
CA GLY A 127 -7.10 16.37 2.87
C GLY A 127 -7.36 17.53 1.89
N ILE A 128 -7.19 17.29 0.58
CA ILE A 128 -7.42 18.27 -0.49
C ILE A 128 -8.88 18.72 -0.52
N ASN A 129 -9.83 17.80 -0.35
CA ASN A 129 -11.26 18.09 -0.32
C ASN A 129 -11.72 18.75 1.00
N GLY A 130 -10.79 19.12 1.90
CA GLY A 130 -11.12 19.85 3.12
C GLY A 130 -11.86 19.06 4.19
N MET A 131 -11.84 17.70 4.12
CA MET A 131 -12.48 16.86 5.12
C MET A 131 -11.98 17.21 6.53
N SER A 132 -12.86 17.25 7.54
CA SER A 132 -12.44 17.46 8.93
C SER A 132 -11.63 16.27 9.43
N TRP A 133 -10.54 16.54 10.15
CA TRP A 133 -9.64 15.49 10.63
C TRP A 133 -10.31 14.41 11.49
N PRO A 134 -11.25 14.71 12.42
CA PRO A 134 -11.90 13.66 13.20
C PRO A 134 -12.73 12.69 12.34
N VAL A 135 -13.43 13.22 11.33
CA VAL A 135 -14.21 12.39 10.38
C VAL A 135 -13.27 11.52 9.55
N PHE A 136 -12.17 12.09 9.04
CA PHE A 136 -11.13 11.33 8.35
C PHE A 136 -10.58 10.22 9.23
N LEU A 137 -10.19 10.54 10.49
CA LEU A 137 -9.58 9.58 11.41
C LEU A 137 -10.48 8.37 11.68
N VAL A 138 -11.77 8.59 11.88
CA VAL A 138 -12.73 7.48 12.10
C VAL A 138 -12.77 6.54 10.90
N TRP A 139 -12.97 7.06 9.69
CA TRP A 139 -13.07 6.23 8.49
C TRP A 139 -11.73 5.58 8.11
N ASN A 140 -10.63 6.29 8.36
CA ASN A 140 -9.28 5.76 8.18
C ASN A 140 -8.97 4.64 9.16
N ALA A 141 -9.27 4.82 10.46
CA ALA A 141 -9.05 3.79 11.47
C ALA A 141 -9.88 2.53 11.19
N LEU A 142 -11.18 2.68 10.88
CA LEU A 142 -12.04 1.55 10.49
C LEU A 142 -11.48 0.81 9.28
N GLY A 143 -11.08 1.55 8.25
CA GLY A 143 -10.51 0.96 7.03
C GLY A 143 -9.16 0.28 7.28
N GLY A 144 -8.27 0.93 8.04
CA GLY A 144 -6.94 0.41 8.37
C GLY A 144 -6.98 -0.87 9.22
N ILE A 145 -7.82 -0.88 10.25
CA ILE A 145 -8.01 -2.05 11.11
C ILE A 145 -8.60 -3.21 10.30
N LEU A 146 -9.70 -2.96 9.56
CA LEU A 146 -10.35 -4.02 8.80
C LEU A 146 -9.42 -4.58 7.70
N TRP A 147 -8.67 -3.73 7.01
CA TRP A 147 -7.69 -4.16 6.02
C TRP A 147 -6.57 -5.00 6.64
N ALA A 148 -5.97 -4.53 7.75
CA ALA A 148 -4.91 -5.26 8.41
C ALA A 148 -5.40 -6.63 8.95
N CYS A 149 -6.62 -6.68 9.48
CA CYS A 149 -7.26 -7.94 9.90
C CYS A 149 -7.53 -8.86 8.71
N ALA A 150 -8.11 -8.35 7.64
CA ALA A 150 -8.45 -9.15 6.47
C ALA A 150 -7.20 -9.75 5.79
N VAL A 151 -6.16 -8.93 5.59
CA VAL A 151 -4.90 -9.40 4.97
C VAL A 151 -4.11 -10.26 5.95
N GLY A 152 -3.85 -9.76 7.17
CA GLY A 152 -3.00 -10.46 8.14
C GLY A 152 -3.60 -11.80 8.59
N PHE A 153 -4.83 -11.81 9.11
CA PHE A 153 -5.48 -13.07 9.52
C PHE A 153 -5.86 -13.92 8.33
N GLY A 154 -6.26 -13.32 7.20
CA GLY A 154 -6.56 -14.07 5.98
C GLY A 154 -5.36 -14.91 5.52
N VAL A 155 -4.18 -14.30 5.42
CA VAL A 155 -2.95 -15.01 5.05
C VAL A 155 -2.53 -16.01 6.13
N TYR A 156 -2.62 -15.63 7.40
CA TYR A 156 -2.29 -16.50 8.53
C TYR A 156 -3.15 -17.79 8.54
N LEU A 157 -4.45 -17.67 8.33
CA LEU A 157 -5.38 -18.82 8.34
C LEU A 157 -5.28 -19.67 7.07
N LEU A 158 -4.90 -19.06 5.96
CA LEU A 158 -4.74 -19.74 4.66
C LEU A 158 -3.27 -20.05 4.34
N GLY A 159 -2.38 -20.05 5.33
CA GLY A 159 -0.93 -20.16 5.16
C GLY A 159 -0.51 -21.28 4.21
N ASP A 160 -1.00 -22.50 4.42
CA ASP A 160 -0.72 -23.66 3.54
C ASP A 160 -1.15 -23.43 2.08
N VAL A 161 -2.29 -22.76 1.87
CA VAL A 161 -2.81 -22.44 0.53
C VAL A 161 -2.05 -21.28 -0.07
N ALA A 162 -1.75 -20.26 0.73
CA ALA A 162 -0.97 -19.11 0.30
C ALA A 162 0.47 -19.49 -0.07
N GLU A 163 1.10 -20.39 0.70
CA GLU A 163 2.42 -20.92 0.38
C GLU A 163 2.41 -21.71 -0.96
N LYS A 164 1.40 -22.55 -1.18
CA LYS A 164 1.22 -23.25 -2.46
C LYS A 164 1.02 -22.29 -3.64
N ILE A 165 0.21 -21.25 -3.46
CA ILE A 165 0.00 -20.24 -4.50
C ILE A 165 1.30 -19.47 -4.77
N LEU A 166 2.02 -19.07 -3.76
CA LEU A 166 3.30 -18.35 -3.91
C LEU A 166 4.38 -19.22 -4.55
N THR A 167 4.44 -20.50 -4.20
CA THR A 167 5.43 -21.43 -4.79
C THR A 167 5.14 -21.74 -6.26
N VAL A 168 3.86 -21.83 -6.66
CA VAL A 168 3.45 -22.15 -8.04
C VAL A 168 3.35 -20.89 -8.90
N ALA A 169 2.70 -19.86 -8.41
CA ALA A 169 2.45 -18.61 -9.15
C ALA A 169 3.54 -17.55 -8.95
N GLY A 170 4.26 -17.57 -7.82
CA GLY A 170 5.29 -16.61 -7.49
C GLY A 170 6.40 -16.51 -8.54
N PRO A 171 7.00 -17.59 -9.00
CA PRO A 171 8.01 -17.56 -10.06
C PRO A 171 7.47 -17.03 -11.38
N ALA A 172 6.24 -17.40 -11.75
CA ALA A 172 5.59 -16.91 -12.97
C ALA A 172 5.25 -15.42 -12.88
N ALA A 173 4.75 -14.96 -11.73
CA ALA A 173 4.47 -13.55 -11.48
C ALA A 173 5.75 -12.71 -11.44
N ALA A 174 6.81 -13.21 -10.82
CA ALA A 174 8.13 -12.57 -10.82
C ALA A 174 8.73 -12.49 -12.23
N ALA A 175 8.64 -13.57 -13.02
CA ALA A 175 9.10 -13.59 -14.41
C ALA A 175 8.30 -12.58 -15.26
N LEU A 176 6.98 -12.54 -15.12
CA LEU A 176 6.13 -11.57 -15.82
C LEU A 176 6.47 -10.14 -15.44
N PHE A 177 6.70 -9.87 -14.15
CA PHE A 177 7.12 -8.54 -13.68
C PHE A 177 8.46 -8.12 -14.30
N VAL A 178 9.45 -9.00 -14.31
CA VAL A 178 10.77 -8.76 -14.94
C VAL A 178 10.60 -8.47 -16.43
N VAL A 179 9.80 -9.26 -17.15
CA VAL A 179 9.53 -9.06 -18.59
C VAL A 179 8.86 -7.71 -18.83
N LEU A 180 7.88 -7.32 -18.01
CA LEU A 180 7.21 -6.03 -18.10
C LEU A 180 8.18 -4.87 -17.84
N VAL A 181 9.04 -4.97 -16.82
CA VAL A 181 10.05 -3.96 -16.51
C VAL A 181 11.04 -3.82 -17.66
N ILE A 182 11.57 -4.93 -18.18
CA ILE A 182 12.48 -4.93 -19.34
C ILE A 182 11.79 -4.33 -20.56
N GLY A 183 10.54 -4.72 -20.84
CA GLY A 183 9.74 -4.17 -21.93
C GLY A 183 9.56 -2.66 -21.83
N VAL A 184 9.23 -2.14 -20.65
CA VAL A 184 9.10 -0.69 -20.40
C VAL A 184 10.43 0.02 -20.58
N LEU A 185 11.53 -0.53 -20.06
CA LEU A 185 12.85 0.05 -20.20
C LEU A 185 13.30 0.06 -21.67
N TYR A 186 13.05 -1.00 -22.41
CA TYR A 186 13.35 -1.11 -23.84
C TYR A 186 12.56 -0.09 -24.67
N VAL A 187 11.25 0.04 -24.45
CA VAL A 187 10.42 1.04 -25.12
C VAL A 187 10.88 2.46 -24.80
N ARG A 188 11.24 2.74 -23.55
CA ARG A 188 11.79 4.05 -23.14
C ARG A 188 13.14 4.33 -23.82
N HIS A 189 14.03 3.35 -23.88
CA HIS A 189 15.32 3.47 -24.55
C HIS A 189 15.15 3.75 -26.07
N ARG A 190 14.26 3.01 -26.72
CA ARG A 190 13.98 3.18 -28.16
C ARG A 190 13.36 4.54 -28.50
N ARG A 191 12.50 5.07 -27.62
CA ARG A 191 11.92 6.41 -27.80
C ARG A 191 12.96 7.52 -27.65
N ARG A 192 13.98 7.35 -26.80
CA ARG A 192 15.08 8.31 -26.63
C ARG A 192 16.04 8.32 -27.82
N SER A 193 16.24 7.21 -28.50
CA SER A 193 17.12 7.12 -29.69
C SER A 193 16.46 7.58 -31.00
N HIS A 194 15.15 7.91 -31.02
CA HIS A 194 14.47 8.47 -32.18
C HIS A 194 14.17 9.98 -32.04
N SER A 195 14.54 10.59 -30.93
CA SER A 195 14.36 12.03 -30.66
C SER A 195 15.67 12.81 -30.61
N GLY A 196 16.80 12.22 -31.05
CA GLY A 196 18.09 12.85 -31.35
C GLY A 196 18.47 12.63 -32.79
#